data_62deddcc4134250f12a0e34d74501ab5
#
_entry.id   62deddcc4134250f12a0e34d74501ab5
#
_cell.length_a   1.000
_cell.length_b   1.000
_cell.length_c   1.000
_cell.angle_alpha   90.00
_cell.angle_beta   90.00
_cell.angle_gamma   90.00
#
_symmetry.space_group_name_H-M   'P 1'
#
loop_
_entity.id
_entity.type
_entity.pdbx_description
1 polymer ?
#
loop_
_entity_poly.entity_id
_entity_poly.type
_entity_poly.pdbx_seq_one_letter_code
_entity_poly.pdbx_strand_id
1 'polypeptide(L)'
;WRVLADTEKDTDMPVNKLVYALASPNRLGDTSWIKTGKVAWDWWNDWNLKGIPFKAGINMDTYKYYIDFASRNDIEFIVLDEGWYNPKSGDMLTVIPELDLPELIAYGKQKGVDIILWTVFNVLDKQLETACKKYSEMGIKGFKVDFLDRDDQTAVEMVYRIADATAKHKLTLDLHGINKPTGINRTYPNIINFESLFGMEEVKWTDIKNNMPLYDVTFPYIRMMAGPVDYTPGAMRNATKADWHAVYYSPMSMGTRCHQLAAYIVHDSPLTMLCDAPTNYLNEQECVDFITSIPVETDSTFIAAGKMGEYIVSVRKKDINWYIGGMTNWDERDVELDFSFLSSNVRYTATLFADGINANKQAEDYRTEKLIIDKNSRIKIHLASGGGFAMMLELYPVRGEVTSIPERKNIPSFYKKYIETEGLYVTSSEKVSDEALLKACDIISLMLSKRPDVKAHMVKKGCHVMVIGKDEETCDLPEFA
;
A
#
# COMPACT_ATOMS: atom_id res chain seq x y z
N TRP A 1 22.91 11.23 18.63
CA TRP A 1 22.46 10.22 19.60
C TRP A 1 22.54 8.81 19.01
N ARG A 2 22.52 7.79 19.86
CA ARG A 2 22.50 6.38 19.46
C ARG A 2 21.29 5.71 20.12
N VAL A 3 20.66 4.79 19.42
CA VAL A 3 19.52 4.01 19.91
C VAL A 3 19.93 2.56 19.98
N LEU A 4 19.67 1.94 21.11
CA LEU A 4 19.75 0.50 21.32
C LEU A 4 18.33 0.01 21.62
N ALA A 5 17.82 -0.89 20.79
CA ALA A 5 16.57 -1.59 21.06
C ALA A 5 16.89 -3.01 21.53
N ASP A 6 16.30 -3.42 22.62
CA ASP A 6 16.34 -4.76 23.18
C ASP A 6 14.92 -5.29 23.31
N THR A 7 14.63 -6.47 22.76
CA THR A 7 13.30 -7.07 22.74
C THR A 7 13.37 -8.55 23.09
N GLU A 8 12.32 -9.08 23.69
CA GLU A 8 12.24 -10.50 24.05
C GLU A 8 11.98 -11.40 22.82
N LYS A 9 11.38 -10.84 21.77
CA LYS A 9 10.98 -11.57 20.57
C LYS A 9 11.41 -10.84 19.32
N ASP A 10 11.86 -11.57 18.31
CA ASP A 10 12.16 -11.04 16.98
C ASP A 10 10.98 -10.25 16.42
N THR A 11 9.75 -10.73 16.63
CA THR A 11 8.51 -10.14 16.12
C THR A 11 8.20 -8.72 16.62
N ASP A 12 8.86 -8.26 17.67
CA ASP A 12 8.68 -6.90 18.19
C ASP A 12 9.51 -5.87 17.42
N MET A 13 10.56 -6.31 16.72
CA MET A 13 11.49 -5.41 16.03
C MET A 13 10.88 -4.70 14.81
N PRO A 14 10.18 -5.39 13.87
CA PRO A 14 9.65 -4.72 12.68
C PRO A 14 8.65 -3.60 12.96
N VAL A 15 7.97 -3.66 14.10
CA VAL A 15 6.95 -2.69 14.52
C VAL A 15 7.43 -1.74 15.61
N ASN A 16 8.73 -1.79 15.94
CA ASN A 16 9.34 -0.93 16.94
C ASN A 16 9.34 0.54 16.49
N LYS A 17 8.82 1.43 17.30
CA LYS A 17 8.71 2.87 17.00
C LYS A 17 9.66 3.75 17.84
N LEU A 18 10.70 3.18 18.44
CA LEU A 18 11.61 3.89 19.33
C LEU A 18 12.31 5.06 18.62
N VAL A 19 12.74 4.88 17.38
CA VAL A 19 13.37 5.94 16.58
C VAL A 19 12.43 7.13 16.40
N TYR A 20 11.15 6.87 16.09
CA TYR A 20 10.12 7.91 16.01
C TYR A 20 9.88 8.60 17.35
N ALA A 21 9.79 7.84 18.45
CA ALA A 21 9.55 8.39 19.77
C ALA A 21 10.65 9.37 20.21
N LEU A 22 11.89 9.13 19.80
CA LEU A 22 13.07 9.93 20.13
C LEU A 22 13.31 11.09 19.14
N ALA A 23 12.71 11.08 17.96
CA ALA A 23 12.89 12.13 16.96
C ALA A 23 12.23 13.45 17.37
N SER A 24 12.71 14.55 16.79
CA SER A 24 12.13 15.88 17.00
C SER A 24 10.67 15.94 16.52
N PRO A 25 9.81 16.75 17.14
CA PRO A 25 8.41 16.88 16.73
C PRO A 25 8.28 17.50 15.35
N ASN A 26 7.09 17.34 14.75
CA ASN A 26 6.70 17.93 13.47
C ASN A 26 6.91 19.45 13.46
N ARG A 27 7.56 19.97 12.42
CA ARG A 27 7.83 21.40 12.19
C ARG A 27 6.87 22.06 11.19
N LEU A 28 6.09 21.27 10.44
CA LEU A 28 5.34 21.80 9.29
C LEU A 28 4.02 22.46 9.66
N GLY A 29 3.47 22.18 10.85
CA GLY A 29 2.13 22.63 11.21
C GLY A 29 1.03 21.93 10.42
N ASP A 30 0.63 22.47 9.26
CA ASP A 30 -0.35 21.81 8.36
C ASP A 30 0.31 20.74 7.51
N THR A 31 -0.18 19.52 7.62
CA THR A 31 0.24 18.35 6.82
C THR A 31 -0.87 17.76 5.97
N SER A 32 -2.04 18.40 5.93
CA SER A 32 -3.23 17.90 5.21
C SER A 32 -3.05 17.79 3.69
N TRP A 33 -2.06 18.46 3.14
CA TRP A 33 -1.69 18.40 1.72
C TRP A 33 -0.82 17.20 1.35
N ILE A 34 -0.22 16.51 2.33
CA ILE A 34 0.61 15.33 2.10
C ILE A 34 -0.30 14.18 1.70
N LYS A 35 -0.02 13.58 0.57
CA LYS A 35 -0.72 12.40 0.08
C LYS A 35 0.23 11.23 0.00
N THR A 36 -0.23 10.11 0.46
CA THR A 36 0.39 8.79 0.33
C THR A 36 -0.36 7.99 -0.73
N GLY A 37 0.22 6.91 -1.23
CA GLY A 37 -0.46 6.11 -2.24
C GLY A 37 0.46 5.15 -2.97
N LYS A 38 -0.08 4.54 -4.00
CA LYS A 38 0.63 3.63 -4.90
C LYS A 38 1.13 4.37 -6.12
N VAL A 39 2.18 3.85 -6.70
CA VAL A 39 2.88 4.46 -7.83
C VAL A 39 3.06 3.44 -8.93
N ALA A 40 2.63 3.73 -10.15
CA ALA A 40 3.08 2.99 -11.32
C ALA A 40 4.45 3.53 -11.76
N TRP A 41 5.47 2.68 -11.61
CA TRP A 41 6.87 3.06 -11.78
C TRP A 41 7.47 2.46 -13.05
N ASP A 42 8.27 3.25 -13.77
CA ASP A 42 8.73 2.97 -15.13
C ASP A 42 10.14 2.39 -15.23
N TRP A 43 11.04 2.74 -14.30
CA TRP A 43 12.47 2.48 -14.41
C TRP A 43 12.85 0.99 -14.28
N TRP A 44 12.26 0.26 -13.30
CA TRP A 44 12.60 -1.12 -13.05
C TRP A 44 12.35 -2.02 -14.26
N ASN A 45 11.23 -1.81 -14.94
CA ASN A 45 10.82 -2.56 -16.11
C ASN A 45 11.38 -2.02 -17.43
N ASP A 46 12.27 -1.00 -17.38
CA ASP A 46 12.95 -0.40 -18.53
C ASP A 46 11.96 0.18 -19.56
N TRP A 47 10.88 0.81 -19.11
CA TRP A 47 9.78 1.32 -19.94
C TRP A 47 9.23 0.27 -20.92
N ASN A 48 9.32 -1.01 -20.62
CA ASN A 48 9.17 -2.13 -21.53
C ASN A 48 7.70 -2.54 -21.70
N LEU A 49 6.91 -1.72 -22.34
CA LEU A 49 5.54 -2.03 -22.72
C LEU A 49 5.51 -2.99 -23.92
N LYS A 50 4.62 -3.99 -23.89
CA LYS A 50 4.46 -5.00 -24.93
C LYS A 50 3.08 -4.94 -25.56
N GLY A 51 2.98 -5.27 -26.88
CA GLY A 51 1.69 -5.32 -27.58
C GLY A 51 1.02 -3.95 -27.75
N ILE A 52 1.78 -2.87 -27.77
CA ILE A 52 1.31 -1.48 -27.92
C ILE A 52 1.57 -0.99 -29.36
N PRO A 53 0.79 0.00 -29.86
CA PRO A 53 0.91 0.50 -31.25
C PRO A 53 1.97 1.60 -31.42
N PHE A 54 2.79 1.90 -30.41
CA PHE A 54 3.83 2.93 -30.43
C PHE A 54 5.16 2.38 -29.89
N LYS A 55 6.25 3.14 -30.04
CA LYS A 55 7.55 2.78 -29.48
C LYS A 55 7.62 3.18 -28.00
N ALA A 56 7.74 2.19 -27.13
CA ALA A 56 7.94 2.42 -25.69
C ALA A 56 9.30 3.11 -25.42
N GLY A 57 9.36 3.86 -24.33
CA GLY A 57 10.54 4.61 -23.87
C GLY A 57 10.12 5.89 -23.17
N ILE A 58 11.08 6.79 -22.96
CA ILE A 58 10.83 8.09 -22.32
C ILE A 58 10.18 9.04 -23.32
N ASN A 59 8.85 8.99 -23.44
CA ASN A 59 8.06 9.82 -24.36
C ASN A 59 6.60 9.94 -23.90
N MET A 60 5.87 10.87 -24.50
CA MET A 60 4.48 11.20 -24.16
C MET A 60 3.54 10.00 -24.22
N ASP A 61 3.63 9.16 -25.25
CA ASP A 61 2.71 8.03 -25.43
C ASP A 61 2.89 7.00 -24.31
N THR A 62 4.14 6.72 -23.93
CA THR A 62 4.47 5.82 -22.83
C THR A 62 3.89 6.34 -21.51
N TYR A 63 4.13 7.59 -21.14
CA TYR A 63 3.64 8.11 -19.87
C TYR A 63 2.12 8.30 -19.85
N LYS A 64 1.48 8.63 -20.96
CA LYS A 64 0.02 8.58 -21.05
C LYS A 64 -0.53 7.17 -20.83
N TYR A 65 0.17 6.14 -21.33
CA TYR A 65 -0.20 4.74 -21.07
C TYR A 65 -0.08 4.37 -19.59
N TYR A 66 0.99 4.81 -18.90
CA TYR A 66 1.14 4.63 -17.45
C TYR A 66 0.05 5.36 -16.66
N ILE A 67 -0.30 6.59 -17.05
CA ILE A 67 -1.40 7.34 -16.45
C ILE A 67 -2.74 6.62 -16.65
N ASP A 68 -3.02 6.12 -17.85
CA ASP A 68 -4.25 5.37 -18.13
C ASP A 68 -4.34 4.07 -17.32
N PHE A 69 -3.23 3.36 -17.17
CA PHE A 69 -3.12 2.18 -16.32
C PHE A 69 -3.37 2.55 -14.85
N ALA A 70 -2.71 3.57 -14.35
CA ALA A 70 -2.86 4.03 -12.97
C ALA A 70 -4.31 4.44 -12.68
N SER A 71 -4.93 5.21 -13.58
CA SER A 71 -6.31 5.66 -13.45
C SER A 71 -7.33 4.52 -13.43
N ARG A 72 -7.12 3.46 -14.23
CA ARG A 72 -8.03 2.31 -14.30
C ARG A 72 -7.96 1.41 -13.06
N ASN A 73 -6.85 1.47 -12.35
CA ASN A 73 -6.57 0.59 -11.21
C ASN A 73 -6.49 1.34 -9.87
N ASP A 74 -7.03 2.58 -9.81
CA ASP A 74 -7.05 3.41 -8.61
C ASP A 74 -5.64 3.59 -7.98
N ILE A 75 -4.63 3.77 -8.84
CA ILE A 75 -3.25 4.07 -8.45
C ILE A 75 -3.08 5.59 -8.47
N GLU A 76 -2.62 6.16 -7.37
CA GLU A 76 -2.62 7.60 -7.15
C GLU A 76 -1.56 8.35 -7.96
N PHE A 77 -0.41 7.69 -8.23
CA PHE A 77 0.74 8.37 -8.81
C PHE A 77 1.38 7.60 -9.96
N ILE A 78 2.08 8.34 -10.82
CA ILE A 78 3.20 7.82 -11.60
C ILE A 78 4.48 8.56 -11.19
N VAL A 79 5.63 7.90 -11.34
CA VAL A 79 6.95 8.55 -11.29
C VAL A 79 7.48 8.64 -12.70
N LEU A 80 7.97 9.81 -13.11
CA LEU A 80 8.91 9.95 -14.21
C LEU A 80 10.30 9.79 -13.61
N ASP A 81 10.89 8.62 -13.78
CA ASP A 81 12.21 8.30 -13.24
C ASP A 81 13.34 8.88 -14.11
N GLU A 82 14.57 8.43 -13.96
CA GLU A 82 15.75 8.95 -14.66
C GLU A 82 15.50 9.11 -16.18
N GLY A 83 15.81 10.29 -16.71
CA GLY A 83 15.81 10.55 -18.15
C GLY A 83 14.78 11.57 -18.66
N TRP A 84 13.83 12.04 -17.84
CA TRP A 84 12.90 13.12 -18.21
C TRP A 84 13.60 14.48 -18.36
N TYR A 85 14.77 14.65 -17.78
CA TYR A 85 15.76 15.69 -18.04
C TYR A 85 17.13 15.04 -18.24
N ASN A 86 18.11 15.78 -18.78
CA ASN A 86 19.46 15.25 -18.96
C ASN A 86 20.29 15.40 -17.65
N PRO A 87 20.49 14.34 -16.86
CA PRO A 87 21.19 14.44 -15.57
C PRO A 87 22.65 14.88 -15.72
N LYS A 88 23.29 14.63 -16.87
CA LYS A 88 24.66 15.08 -17.16
C LYS A 88 24.78 16.59 -17.31
N SER A 89 23.69 17.29 -17.66
CA SER A 89 23.68 18.76 -17.71
C SER A 89 23.69 19.37 -16.32
N GLY A 90 23.24 18.65 -15.30
CA GLY A 90 22.99 19.17 -13.94
C GLY A 90 21.90 20.24 -13.89
N ASP A 91 21.00 20.25 -14.87
CA ASP A 91 19.90 21.20 -15.00
C ASP A 91 18.57 20.46 -15.11
N MET A 92 17.87 20.31 -13.99
CA MET A 92 16.54 19.72 -13.95
C MET A 92 15.43 20.71 -14.39
N LEU A 93 15.78 21.97 -14.65
CA LEU A 93 14.80 22.94 -15.15
C LEU A 93 14.53 22.82 -16.65
N THR A 94 15.39 22.08 -17.37
CA THR A 94 15.25 21.81 -18.80
C THR A 94 14.77 20.38 -19.03
N VAL A 95 13.51 20.25 -19.44
CA VAL A 95 12.88 18.95 -19.82
C VAL A 95 13.38 18.53 -21.21
N ILE A 96 13.53 17.23 -21.45
CA ILE A 96 13.90 16.72 -22.79
C ILE A 96 12.81 17.03 -23.82
N PRO A 97 13.16 17.17 -25.10
CA PRO A 97 12.21 17.57 -26.15
C PRO A 97 11.11 16.53 -26.44
N GLU A 98 11.30 15.27 -26.03
CA GLU A 98 10.33 14.17 -26.18
C GLU A 98 9.16 14.25 -25.21
N LEU A 99 9.21 15.18 -24.23
CA LEU A 99 8.22 15.35 -23.17
C LEU A 99 7.67 16.79 -23.12
N ASP A 100 6.36 16.92 -23.23
CA ASP A 100 5.62 18.12 -22.82
C ASP A 100 5.06 17.91 -21.41
N LEU A 101 5.85 18.30 -20.41
CA LEU A 101 5.50 18.08 -19.00
C LEU A 101 4.20 18.80 -18.59
N PRO A 102 3.93 20.07 -19.00
CA PRO A 102 2.63 20.69 -18.79
C PRO A 102 1.44 19.91 -19.34
N GLU A 103 1.55 19.40 -20.58
CA GLU A 103 0.50 18.58 -21.20
C GLU A 103 0.31 17.27 -20.41
N LEU A 104 1.40 16.62 -20.00
CA LEU A 104 1.34 15.37 -19.27
C LEU A 104 0.68 15.54 -17.89
N ILE A 105 1.01 16.63 -17.18
CA ILE A 105 0.39 16.98 -15.88
C ILE A 105 -1.11 17.26 -16.06
N ALA A 106 -1.50 17.99 -17.10
CA ALA A 106 -2.90 18.24 -17.40
C ALA A 106 -3.66 16.95 -17.68
N TYR A 107 -3.05 16.03 -18.44
CA TYR A 107 -3.59 14.70 -18.72
C TYR A 107 -3.76 13.86 -17.44
N GLY A 108 -2.73 13.80 -16.60
CA GLY A 108 -2.78 13.11 -15.30
C GLY A 108 -3.90 13.66 -14.42
N LYS A 109 -4.00 14.98 -14.30
CA LYS A 109 -5.06 15.64 -13.54
C LYS A 109 -6.47 15.28 -14.05
N GLN A 110 -6.67 15.21 -15.37
CA GLN A 110 -7.94 14.78 -15.97
C GLN A 110 -8.30 13.34 -15.59
N LYS A 111 -7.27 12.49 -15.44
CA LYS A 111 -7.41 11.06 -15.13
C LYS A 111 -7.41 10.77 -13.61
N GLY A 112 -7.20 11.78 -12.77
CA GLY A 112 -7.10 11.61 -11.31
C GLY A 112 -5.75 11.06 -10.83
N VAL A 113 -4.70 11.11 -11.67
CA VAL A 113 -3.36 10.59 -11.37
C VAL A 113 -2.39 11.75 -11.21
N ASP A 114 -1.70 11.79 -10.11
CA ASP A 114 -0.67 12.79 -9.80
C ASP A 114 0.73 12.33 -10.29
N ILE A 115 1.66 13.28 -10.47
CA ILE A 115 3.00 12.99 -11.01
C ILE A 115 4.08 13.36 -10.00
N ILE A 116 5.05 12.47 -9.84
CA ILE A 116 6.29 12.64 -9.07
C ILE A 116 7.45 12.65 -10.06
N LEU A 117 8.47 13.47 -9.84
CA LEU A 117 9.67 13.55 -10.67
C LEU A 117 10.89 13.03 -9.94
N TRP A 118 11.69 12.21 -10.61
CA TRP A 118 12.98 11.78 -10.12
C TRP A 118 14.04 12.88 -10.33
N THR A 119 15.00 12.98 -9.41
CA THR A 119 16.15 13.85 -9.56
C THR A 119 17.32 13.41 -8.67
N VAL A 120 18.51 13.95 -8.93
CA VAL A 120 19.72 13.71 -8.13
C VAL A 120 19.84 14.75 -7.01
N PHE A 121 20.25 14.34 -5.81
CA PHE A 121 20.38 15.22 -4.64
C PHE A 121 21.17 16.51 -4.93
N ASN A 122 22.35 16.41 -5.54
CA ASN A 122 23.19 17.57 -5.80
C ASN A 122 22.65 18.49 -6.91
N VAL A 123 21.82 17.97 -7.81
CA VAL A 123 21.14 18.76 -8.85
C VAL A 123 19.99 19.55 -8.22
N LEU A 124 19.17 18.88 -7.41
CA LEU A 124 18.08 19.54 -6.68
C LEU A 124 18.62 20.61 -5.72
N ASP A 125 19.62 20.30 -4.90
CA ASP A 125 20.17 21.23 -3.91
C ASP A 125 20.71 22.53 -4.55
N LYS A 126 21.36 22.44 -5.72
CA LYS A 126 21.84 23.60 -6.47
C LYS A 126 20.73 24.50 -7.03
N GLN A 127 19.58 23.94 -7.33
CA GLN A 127 18.45 24.64 -7.98
C GLN A 127 17.20 24.70 -7.08
N LEU A 128 17.35 24.45 -5.79
CA LEU A 128 16.34 24.05 -4.85
C LEU A 128 15.08 24.94 -4.89
N GLU A 129 15.21 26.23 -4.60
CA GLU A 129 14.05 27.14 -4.54
C GLU A 129 13.38 27.30 -5.91
N THR A 130 14.18 27.39 -6.99
CA THR A 130 13.66 27.57 -8.34
C THR A 130 12.92 26.31 -8.81
N ALA A 131 13.48 25.12 -8.57
CA ALA A 131 12.87 23.86 -8.94
C ALA A 131 11.59 23.61 -8.14
N CYS A 132 11.64 23.76 -6.82
CA CYS A 132 10.47 23.58 -5.96
C CYS A 132 9.33 24.51 -6.37
N LYS A 133 9.60 25.80 -6.57
CA LYS A 133 8.59 26.76 -7.03
C LYS A 133 8.02 26.39 -8.39
N LYS A 134 8.88 26.17 -9.40
CA LYS A 134 8.49 25.86 -10.77
C LYS A 134 7.57 24.62 -10.83
N TYR A 135 8.00 23.52 -10.23
CA TYR A 135 7.29 22.26 -10.35
C TYR A 135 6.04 22.17 -9.49
N SER A 136 6.04 22.83 -8.32
CA SER A 136 4.84 22.98 -7.51
C SER A 136 3.77 23.81 -8.23
N GLU A 137 4.14 24.97 -8.80
CA GLU A 137 3.22 25.82 -9.59
C GLU A 137 2.69 25.10 -10.83
N MET A 138 3.50 24.21 -11.44
CA MET A 138 3.10 23.39 -12.58
C MET A 138 2.12 22.27 -12.18
N GLY A 139 2.14 21.82 -10.91
CA GLY A 139 1.22 20.81 -10.37
C GLY A 139 1.87 19.48 -10.03
N ILE A 140 3.19 19.36 -10.09
CA ILE A 140 3.95 18.21 -9.58
C ILE A 140 3.70 18.05 -8.07
N LYS A 141 3.69 16.81 -7.57
CA LYS A 141 3.37 16.50 -6.17
C LYS A 141 4.57 16.17 -5.30
N GLY A 142 5.68 15.82 -5.90
CA GLY A 142 6.88 15.46 -5.14
C GLY A 142 8.07 15.13 -6.01
N PHE A 143 9.16 14.79 -5.31
CA PHE A 143 10.39 14.32 -5.92
C PHE A 143 10.80 12.97 -5.33
N LYS A 144 11.21 12.04 -6.21
CA LYS A 144 12.08 10.92 -5.87
C LYS A 144 13.51 11.43 -6.01
N VAL A 145 14.24 11.56 -4.90
CA VAL A 145 15.57 12.20 -4.88
C VAL A 145 16.61 11.15 -4.58
N ASP A 146 17.61 11.02 -5.46
CA ASP A 146 18.51 9.88 -5.50
C ASP A 146 20.00 10.27 -5.47
N PHE A 147 20.88 9.29 -5.20
CA PHE A 147 22.34 9.41 -5.23
C PHE A 147 22.93 10.42 -4.24
N LEU A 148 22.48 10.40 -2.99
CA LEU A 148 23.15 11.13 -1.92
C LEU A 148 24.52 10.49 -1.60
N ASP A 149 24.56 9.17 -1.48
CA ASP A 149 25.74 8.28 -1.35
C ASP A 149 26.76 8.71 -0.28
N ARG A 150 26.27 9.39 0.76
CA ARG A 150 27.08 9.83 1.90
C ARG A 150 26.19 10.05 3.15
N ASP A 151 26.82 10.01 4.34
CA ASP A 151 26.13 10.10 5.64
C ASP A 151 26.80 11.07 6.63
N ASP A 152 27.65 11.96 6.13
CA ASP A 152 28.30 12.98 6.94
C ASP A 152 27.37 14.16 7.27
N GLN A 153 27.84 15.07 8.11
CA GLN A 153 27.05 16.22 8.54
C GLN A 153 26.55 17.07 7.36
N THR A 154 27.37 17.27 6.33
CA THR A 154 27.00 18.07 5.15
C THR A 154 25.83 17.44 4.40
N ALA A 155 25.83 16.11 4.26
CA ALA A 155 24.74 15.36 3.65
C ALA A 155 23.45 15.47 4.48
N VAL A 156 23.55 15.33 5.80
CA VAL A 156 22.38 15.50 6.70
C VAL A 156 21.81 16.91 6.58
N GLU A 157 22.66 17.94 6.59
CA GLU A 157 22.22 19.35 6.41
C GLU A 157 21.54 19.58 5.05
N MET A 158 22.04 18.93 3.98
CA MET A 158 21.40 18.96 2.65
C MET A 158 20.00 18.37 2.70
N VAL A 159 19.82 17.21 3.31
CA VAL A 159 18.51 16.56 3.45
C VAL A 159 17.54 17.47 4.21
N TYR A 160 17.96 18.12 5.29
CA TYR A 160 17.12 19.07 6.03
C TYR A 160 16.73 20.29 5.18
N ARG A 161 17.66 20.86 4.41
CA ARG A 161 17.37 21.98 3.49
C ARG A 161 16.34 21.59 2.43
N ILE A 162 16.54 20.43 1.82
CA ILE A 162 15.63 19.90 0.79
C ILE A 162 14.25 19.65 1.39
N ALA A 163 14.17 19.03 2.57
CA ALA A 163 12.92 18.77 3.26
C ALA A 163 12.15 20.05 3.60
N ASP A 164 12.85 21.07 4.06
CA ASP A 164 12.26 22.38 4.40
C ASP A 164 11.73 23.11 3.16
N ALA A 165 12.56 23.21 2.10
CA ALA A 165 12.18 23.87 0.87
C ALA A 165 11.01 23.16 0.15
N THR A 166 11.05 21.84 0.06
CA THR A 166 9.96 21.07 -0.56
C THR A 166 8.66 21.17 0.25
N ALA A 167 8.73 21.14 1.58
CA ALA A 167 7.56 21.35 2.45
C ALA A 167 6.92 22.73 2.24
N LYS A 168 7.72 23.78 2.14
CA LYS A 168 7.27 25.16 1.87
C LYS A 168 6.48 25.26 0.56
N HIS A 169 6.84 24.45 -0.42
CA HIS A 169 6.18 24.36 -1.72
C HIS A 169 5.15 23.22 -1.83
N LYS A 170 4.82 22.55 -0.72
CA LYS A 170 3.87 21.42 -0.66
C LYS A 170 4.24 20.28 -1.61
N LEU A 171 5.52 19.89 -1.62
CA LEU A 171 6.07 18.78 -2.36
C LEU A 171 6.49 17.68 -1.39
N THR A 172 6.12 16.44 -1.70
CA THR A 172 6.55 15.25 -0.96
C THR A 172 7.91 14.74 -1.44
N LEU A 173 8.56 13.94 -0.62
CA LEU A 173 9.86 13.35 -0.92
C LEU A 173 9.85 11.85 -0.70
N ASP A 174 10.46 11.15 -1.65
CA ASP A 174 10.94 9.79 -1.55
C ASP A 174 12.45 9.82 -1.76
N LEU A 175 13.22 9.32 -0.79
CA LEU A 175 14.68 9.49 -0.75
C LEU A 175 15.41 8.19 -1.03
N HIS A 176 16.14 8.15 -2.12
CA HIS A 176 16.96 7.03 -2.58
C HIS A 176 18.47 7.31 -2.43
N GLY A 177 19.32 6.27 -2.55
CA GLY A 177 20.77 6.41 -2.39
C GLY A 177 21.18 7.10 -1.08
N ILE A 178 20.44 6.88 -0.01
CA ILE A 178 20.56 7.61 1.26
C ILE A 178 20.79 6.65 2.44
N ASN A 179 21.38 7.15 3.54
CA ASN A 179 21.45 6.42 4.80
C ASN A 179 20.04 6.18 5.39
N LYS A 180 19.92 5.11 6.20
CA LYS A 180 18.65 4.79 6.88
C LYS A 180 18.07 5.99 7.66
N PRO A 181 16.76 6.16 7.69
CA PRO A 181 16.12 7.27 8.39
C PRO A 181 16.41 7.23 9.90
N THR A 182 16.45 8.42 10.49
CA THR A 182 16.71 8.65 11.92
C THR A 182 15.56 9.37 12.59
N GLY A 183 14.35 9.21 12.05
CA GLY A 183 13.15 9.87 12.52
C GLY A 183 12.92 11.26 11.91
N ILE A 184 13.68 11.64 10.89
CA ILE A 184 13.51 12.94 10.20
C ILE A 184 12.11 13.11 9.60
N ASN A 185 11.47 12.04 9.17
CA ASN A 185 10.11 12.04 8.65
C ASN A 185 9.03 12.30 9.73
N ARG A 186 9.36 12.21 11.03
CA ARG A 186 8.52 12.77 12.08
C ARG A 186 8.63 14.31 12.12
N THR A 187 9.83 14.84 11.90
CA THR A 187 10.12 16.27 11.91
C THR A 187 9.63 16.95 10.63
N TYR A 188 9.79 16.28 9.51
CA TYR A 188 9.35 16.67 8.17
C TYR A 188 8.49 15.55 7.56
N PRO A 189 7.19 15.51 7.89
CA PRO A 189 6.27 14.48 7.37
C PRO A 189 6.12 14.45 5.84
N ASN A 190 6.58 15.46 5.12
CA ASN A 190 6.65 15.45 3.67
C ASN A 190 7.73 14.51 3.11
N ILE A 191 8.67 14.03 3.94
CA ILE A 191 9.52 12.90 3.56
C ILE A 191 8.70 11.63 3.86
N ILE A 192 8.06 11.09 2.84
CA ILE A 192 7.09 10.01 3.02
C ILE A 192 7.72 8.62 2.90
N ASN A 193 8.84 8.49 2.16
CA ASN A 193 9.49 7.20 2.00
C ASN A 193 11.03 7.31 1.87
N PHE A 194 11.70 6.16 2.05
CA PHE A 194 13.16 6.04 1.98
C PHE A 194 13.54 4.67 1.41
N GLU A 195 14.47 4.62 0.51
CA GLU A 195 15.11 3.37 0.12
C GLU A 195 15.99 2.82 1.27
N SER A 196 17.24 3.19 1.33
CA SER A 196 18.23 2.80 2.36
C SER A 196 18.24 1.31 2.65
N LEU A 197 18.11 0.49 1.62
CA LEU A 197 18.06 -0.97 1.68
C LEU A 197 18.47 -1.57 0.32
N PHE A 198 18.68 -2.87 0.28
CA PHE A 198 18.93 -3.63 -0.93
C PHE A 198 17.58 -4.06 -1.55
N GLY A 199 16.98 -3.19 -2.37
CA GLY A 199 15.62 -3.36 -2.90
C GLY A 199 15.54 -4.16 -4.19
N MET A 200 14.35 -4.19 -4.79
CA MET A 200 14.10 -4.90 -6.06
C MET A 200 14.88 -4.33 -7.25
N GLU A 201 15.44 -3.13 -7.16
CA GLU A 201 16.31 -2.59 -8.20
C GLU A 201 17.52 -3.49 -8.45
N GLU A 202 18.07 -4.07 -7.40
CA GLU A 202 19.27 -4.90 -7.42
C GLU A 202 19.13 -6.18 -8.27
N VAL A 203 17.94 -6.72 -8.45
CA VAL A 203 17.75 -7.93 -9.28
C VAL A 203 18.02 -7.70 -10.76
N LYS A 204 18.18 -6.44 -11.20
CA LYS A 204 18.52 -6.12 -12.60
C LYS A 204 19.96 -6.52 -12.95
N TRP A 205 20.87 -6.53 -11.96
CA TRP A 205 22.31 -6.75 -12.18
C TRP A 205 23.04 -7.62 -11.15
N THR A 206 22.39 -7.99 -10.06
CA THR A 206 23.01 -8.74 -8.98
C THR A 206 23.33 -10.20 -9.32
N ASP A 207 23.92 -10.93 -8.39
CA ASP A 207 24.16 -12.38 -8.46
C ASP A 207 23.19 -13.12 -7.56
N ILE A 208 22.82 -14.35 -7.89
CA ILE A 208 21.96 -15.22 -7.07
C ILE A 208 22.47 -15.38 -5.62
N LYS A 209 23.77 -15.19 -5.40
CA LYS A 209 24.38 -15.23 -4.07
C LYS A 209 23.86 -14.14 -3.13
N ASN A 210 23.34 -13.05 -3.67
CA ASN A 210 22.74 -11.98 -2.90
C ASN A 210 21.37 -12.33 -2.28
N ASN A 211 20.83 -13.50 -2.63
CA ASN A 211 19.79 -14.21 -1.89
C ASN A 211 18.64 -13.30 -1.39
N MET A 212 17.90 -12.71 -2.34
CA MET A 212 16.82 -11.77 -2.01
C MET A 212 15.78 -12.35 -1.03
N PRO A 213 15.27 -13.59 -1.18
CA PRO A 213 14.30 -14.13 -0.21
C PRO A 213 14.83 -14.24 1.23
N LEU A 214 16.13 -14.47 1.43
CA LEU A 214 16.73 -14.39 2.76
C LEU A 214 16.80 -12.94 3.25
N TYR A 215 17.16 -12.02 2.37
CA TYR A 215 17.22 -10.60 2.68
C TYR A 215 15.83 -10.06 3.05
N ASP A 216 14.81 -10.43 2.28
CA ASP A 216 13.42 -9.96 2.44
C ASP A 216 12.78 -10.39 3.77
N VAL A 217 13.24 -11.49 4.35
CA VAL A 217 12.82 -11.95 5.69
C VAL A 217 13.83 -11.58 6.79
N THR A 218 14.85 -10.79 6.47
CA THR A 218 15.86 -10.30 7.42
C THR A 218 15.71 -8.81 7.66
N PHE A 219 15.66 -8.01 6.59
CA PHE A 219 15.67 -6.56 6.74
C PHE A 219 14.47 -5.98 7.50
N PRO A 220 13.25 -6.56 7.47
CA PRO A 220 12.16 -6.05 8.29
C PRO A 220 12.52 -5.95 9.77
N TYR A 221 13.30 -6.92 10.28
CA TYR A 221 13.72 -6.98 11.69
C TYR A 221 14.82 -5.98 12.05
N ILE A 222 15.60 -5.50 11.09
CA ILE A 222 16.76 -4.62 11.35
C ILE A 222 16.59 -3.22 10.77
N ARG A 223 15.83 -3.06 9.67
CA ARG A 223 15.71 -1.79 8.95
C ARG A 223 14.40 -1.05 9.25
N MET A 224 13.27 -1.76 9.35
CA MET A 224 11.95 -1.11 9.48
C MET A 224 11.77 -0.38 10.81
N MET A 225 12.51 -0.73 11.86
CA MET A 225 12.51 0.06 13.09
C MET A 225 13.02 1.50 12.90
N ALA A 226 13.77 1.76 11.84
CA ALA A 226 14.26 3.10 11.51
C ALA A 226 13.19 3.96 10.79
N GLY A 227 12.23 3.35 10.14
CA GLY A 227 11.16 4.02 9.40
C GLY A 227 10.73 3.25 8.15
N PRO A 228 9.88 3.85 7.30
CA PRO A 228 9.34 3.22 6.11
C PRO A 228 10.41 2.84 5.10
N VAL A 229 10.05 1.99 4.15
CA VAL A 229 10.97 1.42 3.17
C VAL A 229 10.40 1.49 1.76
N ASP A 230 11.14 2.03 0.81
CA ASP A 230 10.85 1.89 -0.61
C ASP A 230 11.61 0.70 -1.19
N TYR A 231 11.01 -0.49 -1.04
CA TYR A 231 11.55 -1.75 -1.54
C TYR A 231 11.26 -1.98 -3.03
N THR A 232 10.30 -1.24 -3.59
CA THR A 232 9.84 -1.34 -4.98
C THR A 232 9.31 -2.72 -5.39
N PRO A 233 8.33 -3.32 -4.68
CA PRO A 233 7.82 -4.66 -4.97
C PRO A 233 6.94 -4.71 -6.22
N GLY A 234 6.50 -5.94 -6.58
CA GLY A 234 5.42 -6.15 -7.52
C GLY A 234 5.81 -6.81 -8.83
N ALA A 235 6.99 -7.41 -8.93
CA ALA A 235 7.36 -8.14 -10.13
C ALA A 235 6.33 -9.22 -10.50
N MET A 236 5.85 -9.18 -11.74
CA MET A 236 4.96 -10.20 -12.32
C MET A 236 5.74 -11.27 -13.09
N ARG A 237 7.04 -11.13 -13.21
CA ARG A 237 7.97 -12.17 -13.61
C ARG A 237 8.76 -12.62 -12.39
N ASN A 238 8.59 -13.89 -12.05
CA ASN A 238 9.10 -14.47 -10.82
C ASN A 238 9.91 -15.73 -11.18
N ALA A 239 11.02 -15.96 -10.51
CA ALA A 239 11.88 -17.10 -10.82
C ALA A 239 12.27 -17.89 -9.58
N THR A 240 12.33 -19.22 -9.74
CA THR A 240 12.87 -20.12 -8.74
C THR A 240 14.37 -19.87 -8.57
N LYS A 241 14.95 -20.40 -7.48
CA LYS A 241 16.40 -20.29 -7.25
C LYS A 241 17.23 -20.86 -8.39
N ALA A 242 16.73 -21.90 -9.08
CA ALA A 242 17.44 -22.56 -10.19
C ALA A 242 17.34 -21.78 -11.52
N ASP A 243 16.24 -21.08 -11.74
CA ASP A 243 15.95 -20.43 -13.03
C ASP A 243 16.32 -18.96 -13.04
N TRP A 244 16.49 -18.37 -11.87
CA TRP A 244 16.75 -16.94 -11.77
C TRP A 244 18.15 -16.57 -12.32
N HIS A 245 18.17 -15.52 -13.12
CA HIS A 245 19.37 -14.83 -13.56
C HIS A 245 19.08 -13.35 -13.81
N ALA A 246 20.07 -12.50 -13.63
CA ALA A 246 19.89 -11.07 -13.84
C ALA A 246 19.64 -10.75 -15.33
N VAL A 247 18.58 -9.98 -15.58
CA VAL A 247 18.25 -9.47 -16.92
C VAL A 247 17.88 -8.00 -16.78
N TYR A 248 18.77 -7.11 -17.18
CA TYR A 248 18.62 -5.68 -16.95
C TYR A 248 17.31 -5.10 -17.55
N TYR A 249 17.05 -5.42 -18.83
CA TYR A 249 15.90 -4.86 -19.57
C TYR A 249 14.59 -5.60 -19.35
N SER A 250 14.62 -6.70 -18.64
CA SER A 250 13.47 -7.57 -18.44
C SER A 250 13.63 -8.32 -17.11
N PRO A 251 13.76 -7.58 -15.98
CA PRO A 251 14.11 -8.17 -14.69
C PRO A 251 13.00 -9.09 -14.19
N MET A 252 13.38 -10.00 -13.30
CA MET A 252 12.48 -10.92 -12.60
C MET A 252 12.85 -10.96 -11.11
N SER A 253 11.86 -11.15 -10.24
CA SER A 253 12.14 -11.34 -8.81
C SER A 253 12.73 -12.71 -8.53
N MET A 254 13.52 -12.82 -7.46
CA MET A 254 13.85 -14.09 -6.83
C MET A 254 12.69 -14.52 -5.94
N GLY A 255 12.23 -15.79 -6.06
CA GLY A 255 11.10 -16.30 -5.29
C GLY A 255 9.77 -16.23 -6.04
N THR A 256 8.68 -16.53 -5.34
CA THR A 256 7.37 -16.75 -5.97
C THR A 256 6.59 -15.43 -6.19
N ARG A 257 5.50 -15.54 -6.97
CA ARG A 257 4.51 -14.47 -7.14
C ARG A 257 3.93 -14.06 -5.78
N CYS A 258 3.57 -15.00 -4.94
CA CYS A 258 2.98 -14.74 -3.64
C CYS A 258 3.94 -14.05 -2.67
N HIS A 259 5.25 -14.27 -2.81
CA HIS A 259 6.27 -13.50 -2.08
C HIS A 259 6.18 -12.01 -2.43
N GLN A 260 6.06 -11.67 -3.71
CA GLN A 260 5.90 -10.29 -4.17
C GLN A 260 4.57 -9.66 -3.71
N LEU A 261 3.47 -10.42 -3.72
CA LEU A 261 2.19 -9.94 -3.19
C LEU A 261 2.26 -9.69 -1.68
N ALA A 262 2.93 -10.57 -0.94
CA ALA A 262 3.13 -10.41 0.50
C ALA A 262 3.95 -9.16 0.86
N ALA A 263 4.89 -8.75 0.00
CA ALA A 263 5.73 -7.58 0.22
C ALA A 263 4.92 -6.29 0.44
N TYR A 264 3.77 -6.13 -0.23
CA TYR A 264 2.87 -4.98 -0.05
C TYR A 264 2.23 -4.92 1.35
N ILE A 265 2.23 -6.04 2.08
CA ILE A 265 1.68 -6.12 3.44
C ILE A 265 2.81 -6.14 4.47
N VAL A 266 3.91 -6.81 4.18
CA VAL A 266 5.04 -6.95 5.11
C VAL A 266 5.83 -5.64 5.23
N HIS A 267 6.11 -4.97 4.11
CA HIS A 267 6.91 -3.76 4.09
C HIS A 267 6.06 -2.53 4.39
N ASP A 268 6.50 -1.69 5.31
CA ASP A 268 5.85 -0.41 5.63
C ASP A 268 6.29 0.65 4.61
N SER A 269 5.41 0.99 3.68
CA SER A 269 5.72 1.90 2.57
C SER A 269 4.53 2.81 2.26
N PRO A 270 4.52 4.04 2.78
CA PRO A 270 3.45 5.01 2.50
C PRO A 270 3.39 5.50 1.05
N LEU A 271 4.48 5.35 0.31
CA LEU A 271 4.54 5.54 -1.15
C LEU A 271 5.07 4.26 -1.77
N THR A 272 4.16 3.39 -2.22
CA THR A 272 4.51 2.03 -2.62
C THR A 272 4.54 1.89 -4.13
N MET A 273 5.71 1.50 -4.67
CA MET A 273 5.89 1.29 -6.11
C MET A 273 5.22 -0.01 -6.58
N LEU A 274 4.68 0.02 -7.79
CA LEU A 274 4.41 -1.13 -8.63
C LEU A 274 5.52 -1.17 -9.68
N CYS A 275 6.49 -2.06 -9.51
CA CYS A 275 7.75 -2.01 -10.28
C CYS A 275 7.64 -2.57 -11.70
N ASP A 276 6.67 -3.44 -12.00
CA ASP A 276 6.57 -4.07 -13.30
C ASP A 276 5.82 -3.19 -14.34
N ALA A 277 5.92 -3.58 -15.61
CA ALA A 277 5.29 -2.85 -16.69
C ALA A 277 3.76 -2.98 -16.63
N PRO A 278 3.00 -1.91 -16.94
CA PRO A 278 1.55 -1.96 -17.05
C PRO A 278 1.01 -3.12 -17.87
N THR A 279 1.67 -3.47 -18.96
CA THR A 279 1.26 -4.60 -19.83
C THR A 279 1.44 -5.97 -19.17
N ASN A 280 2.40 -6.12 -18.23
CA ASN A 280 2.55 -7.34 -17.45
C ASN A 280 1.46 -7.44 -16.37
N TYR A 281 1.16 -6.33 -15.71
CA TYR A 281 0.06 -6.25 -14.76
C TYR A 281 -1.31 -6.55 -15.38
N LEU A 282 -1.59 -6.03 -16.58
CA LEU A 282 -2.86 -6.29 -17.28
C LEU A 282 -3.06 -7.77 -17.65
N ASN A 283 -2.00 -8.56 -17.77
CA ASN A 283 -2.07 -10.01 -17.91
C ASN A 283 -2.39 -10.74 -16.61
N GLU A 284 -2.21 -10.07 -15.47
CA GLU A 284 -2.37 -10.58 -14.10
C GLU A 284 -3.31 -9.69 -13.29
N GLN A 285 -4.45 -9.30 -13.89
CA GLN A 285 -5.36 -8.29 -13.33
C GLN A 285 -5.81 -8.62 -11.91
N GLU A 286 -6.05 -9.90 -11.57
CA GLU A 286 -6.43 -10.26 -10.20
C GLU A 286 -5.33 -9.95 -9.16
N CYS A 287 -4.05 -10.04 -9.55
CA CYS A 287 -2.94 -9.61 -8.69
C CYS A 287 -2.95 -8.08 -8.51
N VAL A 288 -3.22 -7.34 -9.58
CA VAL A 288 -3.33 -5.86 -9.51
C VAL A 288 -4.48 -5.45 -8.63
N ASP A 289 -5.67 -6.03 -8.82
CA ASP A 289 -6.86 -5.76 -8.01
C ASP A 289 -6.56 -6.00 -6.52
N PHE A 290 -5.84 -7.09 -6.21
CA PHE A 290 -5.42 -7.38 -4.85
C PHE A 290 -4.40 -6.33 -4.33
N ILE A 291 -3.35 -6.03 -5.09
CA ILE A 291 -2.33 -5.02 -4.71
C ILE A 291 -2.99 -3.67 -4.44
N THR A 292 -3.89 -3.23 -5.33
CA THR A 292 -4.53 -1.91 -5.21
C THR A 292 -5.53 -1.86 -4.06
N SER A 293 -6.09 -2.99 -3.63
CA SER A 293 -6.95 -3.08 -2.43
C SER A 293 -6.19 -2.91 -1.11
N ILE A 294 -4.87 -3.14 -1.07
CA ILE A 294 -4.07 -3.04 0.16
C ILE A 294 -3.82 -1.56 0.47
N PRO A 295 -4.19 -1.04 1.66
CA PRO A 295 -3.93 0.34 2.03
C PRO A 295 -2.44 0.56 2.31
N VAL A 296 -1.91 1.70 1.90
CA VAL A 296 -0.52 2.10 2.22
C VAL A 296 -0.39 2.62 3.66
N GLU A 297 -1.47 3.15 4.23
CA GLU A 297 -1.55 3.57 5.63
C GLU A 297 -2.51 2.67 6.41
N THR A 298 -2.10 2.24 7.59
CA THR A 298 -2.85 1.32 8.44
C THR A 298 -3.05 1.85 9.85
N ASP A 299 -4.15 1.45 10.49
CA ASP A 299 -4.47 1.85 11.86
C ASP A 299 -3.61 1.13 12.89
N SER A 300 -3.24 -0.10 12.60
CA SER A 300 -2.34 -0.92 13.41
C SER A 300 -1.65 -2.01 12.62
N THR A 301 -0.45 -2.36 13.05
CA THR A 301 0.36 -3.45 12.50
C THR A 301 0.98 -4.25 13.64
N PHE A 302 1.01 -5.58 13.50
CA PHE A 302 1.78 -6.46 14.37
C PHE A 302 2.31 -7.65 13.57
N ILE A 303 3.34 -8.31 14.10
CA ILE A 303 3.90 -9.52 13.50
C ILE A 303 3.30 -10.72 14.23
N ALA A 304 2.49 -11.50 13.51
CA ALA A 304 1.78 -12.66 14.07
C ALA A 304 2.71 -13.85 14.32
N ALA A 305 3.70 -14.03 13.44
CA ALA A 305 4.72 -15.06 13.56
C ALA A 305 5.97 -14.64 12.78
N GLY A 306 7.14 -15.10 13.20
CA GLY A 306 8.36 -14.80 12.46
C GLY A 306 9.61 -15.13 13.24
N LYS A 307 10.69 -15.29 12.48
CA LYS A 307 12.04 -15.44 12.98
C LYS A 307 12.99 -14.80 11.98
N MET A 308 13.84 -13.92 12.44
CA MET A 308 14.77 -13.18 11.58
C MET A 308 15.62 -14.12 10.73
N GLY A 309 15.66 -13.85 9.42
CA GLY A 309 16.38 -14.66 8.44
C GLY A 309 15.67 -15.95 8.02
N GLU A 310 14.51 -16.27 8.61
CA GLU A 310 13.76 -17.46 8.25
C GLU A 310 12.42 -17.11 7.57
N TYR A 311 11.56 -16.39 8.25
CA TYR A 311 10.24 -16.01 7.76
C TYR A 311 9.64 -14.84 8.55
N ILE A 312 8.60 -14.24 8.01
CA ILE A 312 7.82 -13.19 8.67
C ILE A 312 6.36 -13.29 8.25
N VAL A 313 5.44 -13.07 9.19
CA VAL A 313 4.01 -12.93 8.95
C VAL A 313 3.53 -11.63 9.59
N SER A 314 3.20 -10.66 8.75
CA SER A 314 2.69 -9.35 9.16
C SER A 314 1.16 -9.33 9.08
N VAL A 315 0.54 -8.69 10.06
CA VAL A 315 -0.90 -8.44 10.12
C VAL A 315 -1.13 -6.94 10.23
N ARG A 316 -1.89 -6.39 9.30
CA ARG A 316 -2.26 -4.98 9.25
C ARG A 316 -3.76 -4.81 9.32
N LYS A 317 -4.21 -3.76 9.98
CA LYS A 317 -5.61 -3.39 10.06
C LYS A 317 -5.83 -2.01 9.47
N LYS A 318 -6.87 -1.87 8.64
CA LYS A 318 -7.39 -0.58 8.20
C LYS A 318 -8.92 -0.60 8.36
N ASP A 319 -9.45 0.32 9.14
CA ASP A 319 -10.86 0.37 9.45
C ASP A 319 -11.39 -0.98 9.97
N ILE A 320 -12.23 -1.64 9.18
CA ILE A 320 -12.82 -2.94 9.50
C ILE A 320 -12.11 -4.13 8.86
N ASN A 321 -11.20 -3.87 7.91
CA ASN A 321 -10.52 -4.89 7.12
C ASN A 321 -9.16 -5.23 7.71
N TRP A 322 -8.70 -6.46 7.41
CA TRP A 322 -7.39 -6.96 7.81
C TRP A 322 -6.63 -7.46 6.58
N TYR A 323 -5.32 -7.28 6.63
CA TYR A 323 -4.40 -7.67 5.58
C TYR A 323 -3.28 -8.47 6.21
N ILE A 324 -3.03 -9.69 5.71
CA ILE A 324 -2.05 -10.62 6.28
C ILE A 324 -1.10 -11.04 5.17
N GLY A 325 0.20 -10.79 5.35
CA GLY A 325 1.23 -11.19 4.40
C GLY A 325 2.30 -12.03 5.08
N GLY A 326 2.66 -13.12 4.46
CA GLY A 326 3.73 -13.99 4.94
C GLY A 326 4.75 -14.33 3.87
N MET A 327 6.03 -14.34 4.22
CA MET A 327 7.17 -14.59 3.33
C MET A 327 8.15 -15.56 4.00
N THR A 328 8.82 -16.39 3.20
CA THR A 328 9.90 -17.26 3.67
C THR A 328 11.19 -17.04 2.86
N ASN A 329 12.33 -17.44 3.41
CA ASN A 329 13.59 -17.56 2.70
C ASN A 329 13.51 -18.73 1.67
N TRP A 330 14.66 -19.25 1.17
CA TRP A 330 14.64 -20.38 0.26
C TRP A 330 14.26 -21.73 0.90
N ASP A 331 13.98 -21.77 2.21
CA ASP A 331 13.50 -22.98 2.88
C ASP A 331 11.97 -23.00 2.85
N GLU A 332 11.41 -24.07 2.28
CA GLU A 332 9.96 -24.32 2.34
C GLU A 332 9.50 -24.43 3.78
N ARG A 333 8.30 -23.95 4.07
CA ARG A 333 7.71 -24.10 5.40
C ARG A 333 6.20 -24.08 5.41
N ASP A 334 5.66 -24.68 6.43
CA ASP A 334 4.25 -24.54 6.77
C ASP A 334 4.10 -23.47 7.87
N VAL A 335 3.17 -22.55 7.66
CA VAL A 335 2.83 -21.52 8.64
C VAL A 335 1.41 -21.77 9.12
N GLU A 336 1.22 -21.81 10.43
CA GLU A 336 -0.09 -21.87 11.05
C GLU A 336 -0.54 -20.45 11.45
N LEU A 337 -1.69 -20.02 10.94
CA LEU A 337 -2.30 -18.73 11.28
C LEU A 337 -3.37 -18.94 12.36
N ASP A 338 -3.21 -18.19 13.44
CA ASP A 338 -4.16 -18.05 14.53
C ASP A 338 -4.90 -16.71 14.41
N PHE A 339 -6.21 -16.76 14.31
CA PHE A 339 -7.06 -15.58 14.16
C PHE A 339 -7.66 -15.07 15.49
N SER A 340 -7.09 -15.46 16.63
CA SER A 340 -7.57 -15.04 17.96
C SER A 340 -7.59 -13.52 18.20
N PHE A 341 -6.85 -12.76 17.37
CA PHE A 341 -6.85 -11.29 17.39
C PHE A 341 -8.16 -10.67 16.85
N LEU A 342 -8.98 -11.44 16.11
CA LEU A 342 -10.26 -10.98 15.61
C LEU A 342 -11.29 -10.84 16.73
N SER A 343 -12.27 -9.97 16.51
CA SER A 343 -13.37 -9.76 17.46
C SER A 343 -14.28 -10.98 17.56
N SER A 344 -14.75 -11.26 18.78
CA SER A 344 -15.74 -12.31 19.01
C SER A 344 -17.02 -12.03 18.24
N ASN A 345 -17.67 -13.07 17.73
CA ASN A 345 -18.97 -13.01 17.01
C ASN A 345 -18.93 -12.23 15.68
N VAL A 346 -17.73 -11.99 15.14
CA VAL A 346 -17.55 -11.41 13.81
C VAL A 346 -16.93 -12.45 12.90
N ARG A 347 -17.46 -12.58 11.70
CA ARG A 347 -16.89 -13.41 10.63
C ARG A 347 -16.39 -12.55 9.50
N TYR A 348 -15.41 -13.04 8.79
CA TYR A 348 -14.79 -12.39 7.65
C TYR A 348 -14.77 -13.33 6.46
N THR A 349 -14.94 -12.79 5.26
CA THR A 349 -14.53 -13.44 4.03
C THR A 349 -13.05 -13.16 3.84
N ALA A 350 -12.23 -14.18 3.84
CA ALA A 350 -10.83 -14.08 3.50
C ALA A 350 -10.63 -14.40 2.01
N THR A 351 -9.98 -13.50 1.28
CA THR A 351 -9.44 -13.77 -0.06
C THR A 351 -7.95 -14.05 0.11
N LEU A 352 -7.54 -15.28 -0.12
CA LEU A 352 -6.17 -15.78 0.04
C LEU A 352 -5.52 -15.97 -1.33
N PHE A 353 -4.33 -15.39 -1.50
CA PHE A 353 -3.35 -15.75 -2.53
C PHE A 353 -2.23 -16.53 -1.87
N ALA A 354 -1.96 -17.74 -2.31
CA ALA A 354 -0.92 -18.61 -1.76
C ALA A 354 -0.17 -19.33 -2.88
N ASP A 355 1.06 -19.74 -2.60
CA ASP A 355 1.86 -20.51 -3.54
C ASP A 355 1.09 -21.73 -4.07
N GLY A 356 1.16 -21.95 -5.37
CA GLY A 356 0.55 -23.09 -6.05
C GLY A 356 1.35 -24.38 -5.83
N ILE A 357 0.76 -25.49 -6.23
CA ILE A 357 1.38 -26.81 -6.05
C ILE A 357 2.71 -26.96 -6.82
N ASN A 358 2.88 -26.19 -7.89
CA ASN A 358 4.08 -26.21 -8.73
C ASN A 358 5.03 -25.04 -8.44
N ALA A 359 4.79 -24.19 -7.44
CA ALA A 359 5.55 -22.96 -7.19
C ALA A 359 7.06 -23.19 -7.03
N ASN A 360 7.48 -24.37 -6.55
CA ASN A 360 8.89 -24.77 -6.47
C ASN A 360 9.56 -25.01 -7.83
N LYS A 361 8.78 -25.12 -8.92
CA LYS A 361 9.27 -25.32 -10.28
C LYS A 361 8.90 -24.17 -11.21
N GLN A 362 7.81 -23.50 -10.91
CA GLN A 362 7.27 -22.36 -11.67
C GLN A 362 6.87 -21.30 -10.65
N ALA A 363 7.75 -20.35 -10.41
CA ALA A 363 7.60 -19.37 -9.34
C ALA A 363 6.35 -18.46 -9.51
N GLU A 364 5.78 -18.40 -10.69
CA GLU A 364 4.55 -17.66 -11.01
C GLU A 364 3.27 -18.48 -10.67
N ASP A 365 3.40 -19.78 -10.30
CA ASP A 365 2.25 -20.61 -9.96
C ASP A 365 1.70 -20.23 -8.58
N TYR A 366 0.45 -19.80 -8.55
CA TYR A 366 -0.27 -19.46 -7.32
C TYR A 366 -1.72 -19.95 -7.40
N ARG A 367 -2.39 -19.97 -6.26
CA ARG A 367 -3.81 -20.28 -6.13
C ARG A 367 -4.52 -19.21 -5.34
N THR A 368 -5.78 -19.00 -5.66
CA THR A 368 -6.67 -18.13 -4.91
C THR A 368 -7.76 -18.95 -4.22
N GLU A 369 -8.07 -18.60 -2.99
CA GLU A 369 -9.13 -19.22 -2.21
C GLU A 369 -9.98 -18.19 -1.48
N LYS A 370 -11.27 -18.47 -1.35
CA LYS A 370 -12.18 -17.71 -0.47
C LYS A 370 -12.56 -18.58 0.72
N LEU A 371 -12.28 -18.08 1.92
CA LEU A 371 -12.52 -18.76 3.18
C LEU A 371 -13.42 -17.92 4.09
N ILE A 372 -14.17 -18.55 4.97
CA ILE A 372 -14.87 -17.86 6.05
C ILE A 372 -14.04 -18.03 7.32
N ILE A 373 -13.61 -16.90 7.88
CA ILE A 373 -12.71 -16.83 9.03
C ILE A 373 -13.41 -16.15 10.21
N ASP A 374 -13.20 -16.69 11.40
CA ASP A 374 -13.54 -16.06 12.68
C ASP A 374 -12.37 -16.18 13.65
N LYS A 375 -12.53 -15.68 14.87
CA LYS A 375 -11.48 -15.71 15.90
C LYS A 375 -11.01 -17.10 16.33
N ASN A 376 -11.81 -18.14 16.08
CA ASN A 376 -11.49 -19.53 16.44
C ASN A 376 -10.86 -20.28 15.27
N SER A 377 -10.80 -19.66 14.12
CA SER A 377 -10.23 -20.25 12.92
C SER A 377 -8.73 -20.50 13.09
N ARG A 378 -8.26 -21.60 12.53
CA ARG A 378 -6.86 -21.96 12.39
C ARG A 378 -6.66 -22.47 10.98
N ILE A 379 -5.72 -21.90 10.27
CA ILE A 379 -5.39 -22.37 8.92
C ILE A 379 -3.90 -22.61 8.80
N LYS A 380 -3.55 -23.63 8.05
CA LYS A 380 -2.17 -23.97 7.72
C LYS A 380 -1.92 -23.61 6.26
N ILE A 381 -0.90 -22.81 6.00
CA ILE A 381 -0.51 -22.38 4.66
C ILE A 381 0.91 -22.88 4.39
N HIS A 382 1.08 -23.59 3.27
CA HIS A 382 2.39 -24.00 2.78
C HIS A 382 3.01 -22.85 1.96
N LEU A 383 4.26 -22.52 2.25
CA LEU A 383 5.09 -21.60 1.52
C LEU A 383 6.17 -22.37 0.78
N ALA A 384 6.24 -22.23 -0.53
CA ALA A 384 7.28 -22.81 -1.36
C ALA A 384 8.66 -22.20 -1.07
N SER A 385 9.70 -22.71 -1.67
CA SER A 385 11.05 -22.15 -1.60
C SER A 385 11.07 -20.70 -2.13
N GLY A 386 11.46 -19.73 -1.29
CA GLY A 386 11.33 -18.30 -1.61
C GLY A 386 9.89 -17.86 -1.79
N GLY A 387 8.96 -18.52 -1.12
CA GLY A 387 7.53 -18.39 -1.29
C GLY A 387 6.85 -17.44 -0.33
N GLY A 388 5.53 -17.36 -0.46
CA GLY A 388 4.71 -16.50 0.37
C GLY A 388 3.22 -16.73 0.25
N PHE A 389 2.48 -15.89 0.98
CA PHE A 389 1.04 -15.74 0.82
C PHE A 389 0.62 -14.30 1.15
N ALA A 390 -0.50 -13.90 0.60
CA ALA A 390 -1.14 -12.64 0.92
C ALA A 390 -2.64 -12.85 1.07
N MET A 391 -3.25 -12.22 2.08
CA MET A 391 -4.65 -12.43 2.42
C MET A 391 -5.30 -11.11 2.81
N MET A 392 -6.52 -10.87 2.34
CA MET A 392 -7.40 -9.80 2.78
C MET A 392 -8.62 -10.39 3.45
N LEU A 393 -8.99 -9.84 4.62
CA LEU A 393 -10.21 -10.18 5.33
C LEU A 393 -11.17 -9.00 5.28
N GLU A 394 -12.33 -9.21 4.68
CA GLU A 394 -13.46 -8.28 4.68
C GLU A 394 -14.57 -8.84 5.56
N LEU A 395 -15.38 -7.96 6.17
CA LEU A 395 -16.52 -8.45 6.94
C LEU A 395 -17.35 -9.41 6.09
N TYR A 396 -17.62 -10.58 6.67
CA TYR A 396 -18.57 -11.52 6.08
C TYR A 396 -19.95 -10.87 6.06
N PRO A 397 -20.55 -10.67 4.88
CA PRO A 397 -21.82 -9.98 4.79
C PRO A 397 -22.89 -10.72 5.59
N VAL A 398 -23.64 -9.99 6.40
CA VAL A 398 -24.81 -10.53 7.08
C VAL A 398 -25.80 -10.95 6.01
N ARG A 399 -26.02 -12.27 5.88
CA ARG A 399 -27.00 -12.79 4.93
C ARG A 399 -28.41 -12.66 5.51
N GLY A 400 -28.89 -11.42 5.62
CA GLY A 400 -30.29 -11.13 5.79
C GLY A 400 -30.91 -10.78 4.43
N GLU A 401 -32.15 -10.99 4.28
CA GLU A 401 -32.93 -10.51 3.13
C GLU A 401 -33.44 -9.12 3.44
N VAL A 402 -33.17 -8.15 2.57
CA VAL A 402 -33.80 -6.83 2.66
C VAL A 402 -35.24 -7.02 2.21
N THR A 403 -36.18 -6.68 3.09
CA THR A 403 -37.59 -6.82 2.85
C THR A 403 -38.33 -5.47 2.93
N SER A 404 -39.57 -5.44 2.57
CA SER A 404 -40.45 -4.33 2.92
C SER A 404 -40.66 -4.26 4.44
N ILE A 405 -41.10 -3.11 4.96
CA ILE A 405 -41.34 -2.92 6.38
C ILE A 405 -42.44 -3.91 6.84
N PRO A 406 -42.21 -4.72 7.88
CA PRO A 406 -43.20 -5.65 8.40
C PRO A 406 -44.41 -4.88 8.97
N GLU A 407 -45.65 -5.26 8.63
CA GLU A 407 -46.88 -4.59 9.05
C GLU A 407 -47.01 -4.43 10.57
N ARG A 408 -46.47 -5.37 11.34
CA ARG A 408 -46.48 -5.33 12.82
C ARG A 408 -45.45 -4.37 13.44
N LYS A 409 -44.57 -3.76 12.66
CA LYS A 409 -43.60 -2.75 13.11
C LYS A 409 -44.16 -1.36 12.87
N ASN A 410 -44.29 -0.57 13.93
CA ASN A 410 -44.73 0.81 13.82
C ASN A 410 -43.57 1.72 13.36
N ILE A 411 -43.24 1.63 12.07
CA ILE A 411 -42.16 2.37 11.42
C ILE A 411 -42.78 3.36 10.43
N PRO A 412 -42.35 4.63 10.41
CA PRO A 412 -42.87 5.65 9.50
C PRO A 412 -42.90 5.22 8.04
N SER A 413 -43.94 5.61 7.30
CA SER A 413 -44.15 5.22 5.89
C SER A 413 -43.11 5.75 4.91
N PHE A 414 -42.26 6.66 5.35
CA PHE A 414 -41.06 7.12 4.61
C PHE A 414 -40.14 5.95 4.30
N TYR A 415 -39.94 5.06 5.29
CA TYR A 415 -39.06 3.89 5.12
C TYR A 415 -39.77 2.83 4.27
N LYS A 416 -39.07 2.24 3.33
CA LYS A 416 -39.56 1.21 2.41
C LYS A 416 -38.81 -0.09 2.54
N LYS A 417 -37.54 -0.03 3.01
CA LYS A 417 -36.66 -1.18 3.14
C LYS A 417 -36.31 -1.44 4.60
N TYR A 418 -36.19 -2.71 4.92
CA TYR A 418 -36.01 -3.23 6.27
C TYR A 418 -35.12 -4.46 6.26
N ILE A 419 -34.20 -4.53 7.20
CA ILE A 419 -33.41 -5.72 7.53
C ILE A 419 -33.17 -5.74 9.03
N GLU A 420 -33.16 -6.93 9.65
CA GLU A 420 -32.86 -7.10 11.06
C GLU A 420 -31.54 -7.86 11.25
N THR A 421 -30.67 -7.38 12.16
CA THR A 421 -29.45 -8.01 12.58
C THR A 421 -29.34 -7.99 14.10
N GLU A 422 -29.18 -9.15 14.71
CA GLU A 422 -28.93 -9.31 16.17
C GLU A 422 -29.94 -8.54 17.07
N GLY A 423 -31.18 -8.44 16.62
CA GLY A 423 -32.27 -7.76 17.33
C GLY A 423 -32.36 -6.24 17.09
N LEU A 424 -31.41 -5.66 16.40
CA LEU A 424 -31.50 -4.30 15.86
C LEU A 424 -31.96 -4.34 14.41
N TYR A 425 -32.68 -3.34 13.99
CA TYR A 425 -33.10 -3.24 12.60
C TYR A 425 -32.55 -2.00 11.92
N VAL A 426 -32.35 -2.13 10.62
CA VAL A 426 -31.88 -1.09 9.72
C VAL A 426 -32.98 -0.77 8.73
N THR A 427 -33.25 0.51 8.54
CA THR A 427 -34.27 0.99 7.62
C THR A 427 -33.76 2.03 6.66
N SER A 428 -34.39 2.17 5.52
CA SER A 428 -34.13 3.24 4.57
C SER A 428 -35.34 3.57 3.69
N SER A 429 -35.22 4.68 2.98
CA SER A 429 -36.12 4.96 1.84
C SER A 429 -35.86 3.98 0.69
N GLU A 430 -36.71 4.02 -0.34
CA GLU A 430 -36.53 3.20 -1.55
C GLU A 430 -35.31 3.58 -2.37
N LYS A 431 -34.75 4.79 -2.19
CA LYS A 431 -33.58 5.32 -2.92
C LYS A 431 -32.27 4.67 -2.53
N VAL A 432 -32.18 4.02 -1.37
CA VAL A 432 -30.97 3.37 -0.87
C VAL A 432 -30.86 1.95 -1.44
N SER A 433 -29.67 1.55 -1.88
CA SER A 433 -29.44 0.18 -2.38
C SER A 433 -29.52 -0.86 -1.26
N ASP A 434 -29.86 -2.11 -1.60
CA ASP A 434 -29.93 -3.20 -0.63
C ASP A 434 -28.54 -3.50 -0.05
N GLU A 435 -27.49 -3.36 -0.87
CA GLU A 435 -26.10 -3.53 -0.45
C GLU A 435 -25.71 -2.53 0.66
N ALA A 436 -26.26 -1.31 0.61
CA ALA A 436 -25.97 -0.30 1.65
C ALA A 436 -26.59 -0.70 3.00
N LEU A 437 -27.80 -1.29 3.00
CA LEU A 437 -28.41 -1.80 4.23
C LEU A 437 -27.64 -3.00 4.78
N LEU A 438 -27.24 -3.92 3.91
CA LEU A 438 -26.42 -5.08 4.28
C LEU A 438 -25.09 -4.63 4.89
N LYS A 439 -24.43 -3.62 4.28
CA LYS A 439 -23.18 -3.06 4.80
C LYS A 439 -23.37 -2.36 6.15
N ALA A 440 -24.49 -1.68 6.36
CA ALA A 440 -24.81 -1.08 7.64
C ALA A 440 -24.98 -2.15 8.74
N CYS A 441 -25.62 -3.29 8.44
CA CYS A 441 -25.70 -4.43 9.35
C CYS A 441 -24.33 -4.96 9.75
N ASP A 442 -23.40 -5.12 8.78
CA ASP A 442 -22.03 -5.57 9.05
C ASP A 442 -21.31 -4.60 10.01
N ILE A 443 -21.43 -3.29 9.76
CA ILE A 443 -20.82 -2.25 10.58
C ILE A 443 -21.38 -2.28 12.01
N ILE A 444 -22.69 -2.39 12.18
CA ILE A 444 -23.35 -2.47 13.49
C ILE A 444 -22.86 -3.70 14.24
N SER A 445 -22.85 -4.86 13.59
CA SER A 445 -22.36 -6.12 14.20
C SER A 445 -20.92 -5.98 14.66
N LEU A 446 -20.06 -5.34 13.87
CA LEU A 446 -18.67 -5.08 14.24
C LEU A 446 -18.56 -4.11 15.41
N MET A 447 -19.22 -2.96 15.36
CA MET A 447 -19.17 -1.93 16.40
C MET A 447 -19.60 -2.46 17.76
N LEU A 448 -20.63 -3.30 17.77
CA LEU A 448 -21.22 -3.84 19.00
C LEU A 448 -20.62 -5.20 19.43
N SER A 449 -19.72 -5.78 18.65
CA SER A 449 -19.13 -7.10 18.91
C SER A 449 -18.43 -7.22 20.28
N LYS A 450 -17.81 -6.14 20.77
CA LYS A 450 -17.12 -6.08 22.08
C LYS A 450 -17.97 -5.46 23.19
N ARG A 451 -19.20 -5.06 22.90
CA ARG A 451 -20.10 -4.40 23.82
C ARG A 451 -21.49 -5.02 23.81
N PRO A 452 -21.64 -6.31 24.18
CA PRO A 452 -22.93 -6.98 24.25
C PRO A 452 -23.90 -6.33 25.23
N ASP A 453 -23.40 -5.68 26.27
CA ASP A 453 -24.18 -4.89 27.23
C ASP A 453 -24.86 -3.69 26.55
N VAL A 454 -24.11 -2.94 25.72
CA VAL A 454 -24.66 -1.81 24.94
C VAL A 454 -25.68 -2.29 23.92
N LYS A 455 -25.37 -3.37 23.17
CA LYS A 455 -26.28 -3.97 22.21
C LYS A 455 -27.61 -4.36 22.86
N ALA A 456 -27.56 -5.10 23.96
CA ALA A 456 -28.76 -5.50 24.68
C ALA A 456 -29.59 -4.29 25.17
N HIS A 457 -28.94 -3.21 25.60
CA HIS A 457 -29.60 -1.98 25.99
C HIS A 457 -30.30 -1.28 24.81
N MET A 458 -29.60 -1.18 23.65
CA MET A 458 -30.15 -0.60 22.43
C MET A 458 -31.38 -1.38 21.93
N VAL A 459 -31.31 -2.71 21.91
CA VAL A 459 -32.43 -3.58 21.55
C VAL A 459 -33.61 -3.35 22.49
N LYS A 460 -33.35 -3.33 23.80
CA LYS A 460 -34.39 -3.08 24.82
C LYS A 460 -35.06 -1.71 24.68
N LYS A 461 -34.31 -0.71 24.23
CA LYS A 461 -34.81 0.66 23.99
C LYS A 461 -35.51 0.82 22.64
N GLY A 462 -35.49 -0.21 21.80
CA GLY A 462 -36.07 -0.14 20.44
C GLY A 462 -35.25 0.77 19.49
N CYS A 463 -33.96 0.92 19.76
CA CYS A 463 -33.10 1.69 18.85
C CYS A 463 -33.02 1.00 17.49
N HIS A 464 -33.00 1.80 16.42
CA HIS A 464 -32.77 1.32 15.07
C HIS A 464 -31.80 2.23 14.33
N VAL A 465 -31.27 1.76 13.20
CA VAL A 465 -30.35 2.51 12.36
C VAL A 465 -31.05 2.90 11.06
N MET A 466 -30.87 4.14 10.67
CA MET A 466 -31.41 4.69 9.43
C MET A 466 -30.28 4.95 8.45
N VAL A 467 -30.41 4.46 7.23
CA VAL A 467 -29.46 4.72 6.14
C VAL A 467 -30.07 5.75 5.22
N ILE A 468 -29.35 6.85 5.01
CA ILE A 468 -29.76 7.99 4.20
C ILE A 468 -29.21 7.80 2.78
N GLY A 469 -30.04 8.08 1.78
CA GLY A 469 -29.65 8.05 0.37
C GLY A 469 -28.74 9.24 0.02
N LYS A 470 -28.00 9.10 -1.09
CA LYS A 470 -27.05 10.10 -1.56
C LYS A 470 -27.67 11.50 -1.73
N ASP A 471 -28.95 11.55 -2.13
CA ASP A 471 -29.69 12.77 -2.40
C ASP A 471 -30.77 13.03 -1.31
N GLU A 472 -30.51 12.59 -0.09
CA GLU A 472 -31.37 12.78 1.09
C GLU A 472 -30.58 13.45 2.21
N GLU A 473 -31.23 14.27 3.00
CA GLU A 473 -30.67 14.95 4.17
C GLU A 473 -31.29 14.42 5.46
N THR A 474 -30.65 14.68 6.60
CA THR A 474 -31.16 14.22 7.91
C THR A 474 -32.56 14.76 8.20
N CYS A 475 -32.89 15.95 7.74
CA CYS A 475 -34.22 16.56 7.88
C CYS A 475 -35.33 15.90 7.02
N ASP A 476 -34.96 15.05 6.05
CA ASP A 476 -35.95 14.26 5.30
C ASP A 476 -36.49 13.08 6.11
N LEU A 477 -35.75 12.70 7.16
CA LEU A 477 -36.17 11.57 8.04
C LEU A 477 -37.27 11.99 8.99
N PRO A 478 -38.36 11.18 9.14
CA PRO A 478 -39.49 11.51 9.97
C PRO A 478 -39.19 11.82 11.44
N GLU A 479 -38.06 11.30 11.95
CA GLU A 479 -37.59 11.51 13.32
C GLU A 479 -36.99 12.90 13.52
N PHE A 480 -36.63 13.61 12.44
CA PHE A 480 -35.95 14.90 12.44
C PHE A 480 -36.64 15.98 11.62
N ALA A 481 -37.84 15.65 11.07
CA ALA A 481 -38.66 16.56 10.26
C ALA A 481 -39.45 17.57 11.10
#